data_47bcb5a943181369a304bf397bc97a46
#
_entry.id   47bcb5a943181369a304bf397bc97a46
#
_cell.length_a   1.000
_cell.length_b   1.000
_cell.length_c   1.000
_cell.angle_alpha   90.00
_cell.angle_beta   90.00
_cell.angle_gamma   90.00
#
_symmetry.space_group_name_H-M   'P 1'
#
loop_
_entity.id
_entity.type
_entity.pdbx_description
1 polymer ?
#
loop_
_entity_poly.entity_id
_entity_poly.type
_entity_poly.pdbx_seq_one_letter_code
_entity_poly.pdbx_strand_id
1 'polypeptide(L)'
;DTDKYEVAGVPSTVDVSLTGDATSIQVFRSKGSVQVVADLKKYSEGENIINLKVKNLPEKIEAVVDPATIDVTLSKKVTKSFTIQPELLVGSNQKVTDFETPTLDVMTVKITASQNQLNSIRIVKALIDCTGQIQDFEANAALAAYDAKGNRVNVTLSPETVHASVKLDKNTSSDKEDSE
;
A
#
# COMPACT_ATOMS: atom_id res chain seq x y z
N ASP A 1 3.47 -0.41 -17.68
CA ASP A 1 4.47 0.28 -16.87
C ASP A 1 3.79 0.82 -15.61
N THR A 2 3.66 -0.07 -14.59
CA THR A 2 2.99 0.22 -13.30
C THR A 2 3.69 1.30 -12.50
N ASP A 3 4.91 1.69 -12.89
CA ASP A 3 5.64 2.77 -12.23
C ASP A 3 5.09 4.15 -12.63
N LYS A 4 4.55 4.25 -13.85
CA LYS A 4 4.01 5.50 -14.41
C LYS A 4 2.51 5.66 -14.24
N TYR A 5 1.77 4.55 -14.19
CA TYR A 5 0.31 4.56 -14.15
C TYR A 5 -0.23 3.72 -13.01
N GLU A 6 -1.26 4.22 -12.37
CA GLU A 6 -2.19 3.45 -11.57
C GLU A 6 -3.24 2.84 -12.51
N VAL A 7 -3.59 1.57 -12.28
CA VAL A 7 -4.58 0.83 -13.06
C VAL A 7 -5.76 0.48 -12.17
N ALA A 8 -6.93 1.00 -12.51
CA ALA A 8 -8.19 0.68 -11.83
C ALA A 8 -9.12 -0.09 -12.78
N GLY A 9 -10.07 -0.87 -12.22
CA GLY A 9 -11.05 -1.62 -13.00
C GLY A 9 -10.61 -3.04 -13.42
N VAL A 10 -9.43 -3.50 -12.97
CA VAL A 10 -9.00 -4.88 -13.25
C VAL A 10 -9.78 -5.84 -12.36
N PRO A 11 -10.53 -6.82 -12.92
CA PRO A 11 -11.22 -7.83 -12.14
C PRO A 11 -10.22 -8.75 -11.42
N SER A 12 -10.60 -9.23 -10.25
CA SER A 12 -9.76 -10.15 -9.45
C SER A 12 -9.68 -11.54 -10.07
N THR A 13 -10.69 -11.94 -10.85
CA THR A 13 -10.80 -13.24 -11.52
C THR A 13 -11.45 -13.09 -12.88
N VAL A 14 -11.11 -13.98 -13.81
CA VAL A 14 -11.77 -14.16 -15.10
C VAL A 14 -11.93 -15.64 -15.36
N ASP A 15 -12.96 -16.03 -16.13
CA ASP A 15 -13.17 -17.41 -16.51
C ASP A 15 -12.37 -17.74 -17.78
N VAL A 16 -11.74 -18.92 -17.80
CA VAL A 16 -11.00 -19.41 -18.95
C VAL A 16 -11.53 -20.79 -19.34
N SER A 17 -12.09 -20.89 -20.51
CA SER A 17 -12.52 -22.17 -21.12
C SER A 17 -11.41 -22.72 -22.00
N LEU A 18 -11.04 -23.98 -21.76
CA LEU A 18 -10.01 -24.69 -22.53
C LEU A 18 -10.68 -25.72 -23.46
N THR A 19 -10.27 -25.73 -24.72
CA THR A 19 -10.71 -26.69 -25.74
C THR A 19 -9.50 -27.40 -26.33
N GLY A 20 -9.55 -28.72 -26.47
CA GLY A 20 -8.48 -29.56 -27.01
C GLY A 20 -8.71 -31.04 -26.74
N ASP A 21 -7.74 -31.88 -27.04
CA ASP A 21 -7.86 -33.30 -26.72
C ASP A 21 -7.80 -33.52 -25.19
N ALA A 22 -8.56 -34.53 -24.72
CA ALA A 22 -8.73 -34.77 -23.29
C ALA A 22 -7.40 -35.02 -22.55
N THR A 23 -6.46 -35.70 -23.20
CA THR A 23 -5.15 -36.02 -22.62
C THR A 23 -4.30 -34.76 -22.43
N SER A 24 -4.25 -33.92 -23.46
CA SER A 24 -3.52 -32.66 -23.43
C SER A 24 -4.09 -31.70 -22.36
N ILE A 25 -5.41 -31.59 -22.25
CA ILE A 25 -6.07 -30.78 -21.22
C ILE A 25 -5.73 -31.33 -19.81
N GLN A 26 -5.79 -32.64 -19.60
CA GLN A 26 -5.50 -33.26 -18.31
C GLN A 26 -4.05 -33.05 -17.89
N VAL A 27 -3.09 -33.24 -18.82
CA VAL A 27 -1.67 -32.97 -18.57
C VAL A 27 -1.42 -31.52 -18.26
N PHE A 28 -2.05 -30.61 -19.00
CA PHE A 28 -1.91 -29.17 -18.77
C PHE A 28 -2.45 -28.75 -17.40
N ARG A 29 -3.63 -29.26 -16.99
CA ARG A 29 -4.21 -29.00 -15.66
C ARG A 29 -3.34 -29.47 -14.50
N SER A 30 -2.59 -30.56 -14.70
CA SER A 30 -1.72 -31.13 -13.63
C SER A 30 -0.36 -30.45 -13.53
N LYS A 31 0.15 -29.83 -14.59
CA LYS A 31 1.52 -29.30 -14.66
C LYS A 31 1.63 -27.85 -15.07
N GLY A 32 0.57 -27.27 -15.64
CA GLY A 32 0.56 -25.93 -16.20
C GLY A 32 -0.28 -24.95 -15.40
N SER A 33 0.05 -23.68 -15.49
CA SER A 33 -0.77 -22.59 -15.03
C SER A 33 -1.19 -21.72 -16.20
N VAL A 34 -2.49 -21.47 -16.32
CA VAL A 34 -3.03 -20.50 -17.28
C VAL A 34 -2.67 -19.11 -16.81
N GLN A 35 -2.04 -18.33 -17.68
CA GLN A 35 -1.80 -16.91 -17.44
C GLN A 35 -2.66 -16.07 -18.35
N VAL A 36 -3.57 -15.29 -17.78
CA VAL A 36 -4.31 -14.26 -18.50
C VAL A 36 -3.61 -12.93 -18.31
N VAL A 37 -3.31 -12.25 -19.40
CA VAL A 37 -2.57 -10.99 -19.37
C VAL A 37 -3.32 -9.91 -20.14
N ALA A 38 -3.25 -8.69 -19.63
CA ALA A 38 -3.67 -7.46 -20.28
C ALA A 38 -2.41 -6.67 -20.68
N ASP A 39 -2.18 -6.41 -21.96
CA ASP A 39 -1.04 -5.63 -22.41
C ASP A 39 -1.41 -4.15 -22.49
N LEU A 40 -0.94 -3.36 -21.53
CA LEU A 40 -1.24 -1.94 -21.40
C LEU A 40 -0.28 -1.01 -22.16
N LYS A 41 0.75 -1.55 -22.85
CA LYS A 41 1.82 -0.74 -23.48
C LYS A 41 1.34 0.26 -24.52
N LYS A 42 0.21 -0.03 -25.17
CA LYS A 42 -0.33 0.78 -26.28
C LYS A 42 -1.42 1.76 -25.83
N TYR A 43 -1.75 1.76 -24.54
CA TYR A 43 -2.83 2.56 -23.98
C TYR A 43 -2.29 3.77 -23.24
N SER A 44 -3.07 4.84 -23.22
CA SER A 44 -2.73 6.11 -22.57
C SER A 44 -3.66 6.38 -21.39
N GLU A 45 -3.42 7.47 -20.68
CA GLU A 45 -4.25 7.93 -19.57
C GLU A 45 -5.73 8.04 -19.95
N GLY A 46 -6.61 7.65 -19.02
CA GLY A 46 -8.07 7.65 -19.17
C GLY A 46 -8.67 6.25 -19.20
N GLU A 47 -9.92 6.17 -19.62
CA GLU A 47 -10.67 4.94 -19.77
C GLU A 47 -10.25 4.19 -21.03
N ASN A 48 -9.99 2.90 -20.91
CA ASN A 48 -9.52 2.06 -22.00
C ASN A 48 -10.21 0.70 -21.93
N ILE A 49 -10.58 0.16 -23.12
CA ILE A 49 -11.06 -1.21 -23.25
C ILE A 49 -9.88 -2.08 -23.66
N ILE A 50 -9.53 -3.04 -22.83
CA ILE A 50 -8.34 -3.88 -22.97
C ILE A 50 -8.73 -5.30 -23.31
N ASN A 51 -8.16 -5.86 -24.40
CA ASN A 51 -8.31 -7.26 -24.71
C ASN A 51 -7.44 -8.12 -23.77
N LEU A 52 -8.04 -9.15 -23.21
CA LEU A 52 -7.34 -10.18 -22.45
C LEU A 52 -6.76 -11.23 -23.40
N LYS A 53 -5.56 -11.71 -23.07
CA LYS A 53 -4.89 -12.77 -23.83
C LYS A 53 -4.40 -13.86 -22.89
N VAL A 54 -4.54 -15.10 -23.33
CA VAL A 54 -3.97 -16.24 -22.60
C VAL A 54 -2.54 -16.46 -23.10
N LYS A 55 -1.62 -16.65 -22.17
CA LYS A 55 -0.23 -17.03 -22.42
C LYS A 55 0.05 -18.45 -21.93
N ASN A 56 1.16 -19.01 -22.41
CA ASN A 56 1.67 -20.33 -22.00
C ASN A 56 0.72 -21.50 -22.32
N LEU A 57 -0.03 -21.39 -23.43
CA LEU A 57 -0.86 -22.50 -23.93
C LEU A 57 -0.02 -23.43 -24.81
N PRO A 58 -0.14 -24.76 -24.65
CA PRO A 58 0.37 -25.71 -25.61
C PRO A 58 -0.34 -25.61 -26.97
N GLU A 59 0.35 -25.93 -28.07
CA GLU A 59 -0.18 -25.82 -29.43
C GLU A 59 -1.51 -26.58 -29.70
N LYS A 60 -1.80 -27.58 -28.86
CA LYS A 60 -3.00 -28.45 -28.99
C LYS A 60 -4.16 -28.01 -28.12
N ILE A 61 -4.04 -26.88 -27.43
CA ILE A 61 -5.08 -26.35 -26.55
C ILE A 61 -5.42 -24.93 -26.99
N GLU A 62 -6.70 -24.70 -27.21
CA GLU A 62 -7.26 -23.37 -27.41
C GLU A 62 -7.89 -22.88 -26.11
N ALA A 63 -7.83 -21.57 -25.86
CA ALA A 63 -8.44 -20.97 -24.69
C ALA A 63 -9.29 -19.76 -25.07
N VAL A 64 -10.45 -19.65 -24.45
CA VAL A 64 -11.35 -18.50 -24.52
C VAL A 64 -11.45 -17.90 -23.13
N VAL A 65 -11.26 -16.59 -23.04
CA VAL A 65 -11.38 -15.83 -21.79
C VAL A 65 -12.74 -15.13 -21.77
N ASP A 66 -13.43 -15.20 -20.65
CA ASP A 66 -14.68 -14.50 -20.43
C ASP A 66 -14.61 -13.67 -19.13
N PRO A 67 -14.77 -12.35 -19.22
CA PRO A 67 -14.94 -11.54 -20.44
C PRO A 67 -13.66 -11.45 -21.28
N ALA A 68 -13.79 -11.36 -22.61
CA ALA A 68 -12.65 -11.22 -23.52
C ALA A 68 -11.98 -9.85 -23.44
N THR A 69 -12.71 -8.84 -22.96
CA THR A 69 -12.25 -7.47 -22.75
C THR A 69 -12.59 -6.99 -21.35
N ILE A 70 -11.78 -6.08 -20.83
CA ILE A 70 -12.04 -5.40 -19.56
C ILE A 70 -11.95 -3.89 -19.75
N ASP A 71 -12.77 -3.16 -18.99
CA ASP A 71 -12.70 -1.70 -18.90
C ASP A 71 -11.75 -1.32 -17.78
N VAL A 72 -10.67 -0.63 -18.12
CA VAL A 72 -9.69 -0.15 -17.14
C VAL A 72 -9.47 1.34 -17.28
N THR A 73 -9.23 1.98 -16.15
CA THR A 73 -8.83 3.39 -16.08
C THR A 73 -7.34 3.46 -15.76
N LEU A 74 -6.57 4.11 -16.64
CA LEU A 74 -5.16 4.41 -16.45
C LEU A 74 -5.02 5.83 -15.93
N SER A 75 -4.51 6.02 -14.71
CA SER A 75 -4.26 7.32 -14.11
C SER A 75 -2.76 7.55 -13.96
N LYS A 76 -2.26 8.64 -14.54
CA LYS A 76 -0.84 8.98 -14.44
C LYS A 76 -0.46 9.24 -12.98
N LYS A 77 0.63 8.63 -12.53
CA LYS A 77 1.19 8.90 -11.21
C LYS A 77 1.98 10.21 -11.23
N VAL A 78 1.81 10.99 -10.19
CA VAL A 78 2.57 12.21 -9.93
C VAL A 78 3.13 12.17 -8.51
N THR A 79 4.18 12.93 -8.25
CA THR A 79 4.84 12.96 -6.94
C THR A 79 4.52 14.27 -6.25
N LYS A 80 4.09 14.20 -4.98
CA LYS A 80 3.82 15.35 -4.12
C LYS A 80 4.47 15.16 -2.75
N SER A 81 4.95 16.24 -2.14
CA SER A 81 5.49 16.24 -0.78
C SER A 81 4.41 16.49 0.26
N PHE A 82 4.48 15.75 1.36
CA PHE A 82 3.57 15.87 2.51
C PHE A 82 4.38 16.03 3.79
N THR A 83 3.86 16.81 4.74
CA THR A 83 4.43 16.93 6.09
C THR A 83 4.07 15.68 6.89
N ILE A 84 5.05 15.17 7.66
CA ILE A 84 4.89 14.01 8.52
C ILE A 84 4.48 14.51 9.91
N GLN A 85 3.49 13.85 10.53
CA GLN A 85 3.10 14.07 11.92
C GLN A 85 3.47 12.82 12.73
N PRO A 86 4.21 12.97 13.84
CA PRO A 86 4.49 11.84 14.72
C PRO A 86 3.22 11.41 15.46
N GLU A 87 3.03 10.10 15.61
CA GLU A 87 1.97 9.49 16.40
C GLU A 87 2.55 8.43 17.31
N LEU A 88 2.35 8.61 18.61
CA LEU A 88 2.81 7.67 19.63
C LEU A 88 1.77 6.56 19.82
N LEU A 89 2.20 5.32 19.68
CA LEU A 89 1.43 4.13 20.00
C LEU A 89 1.86 3.67 21.38
N VAL A 90 0.97 3.75 22.37
CA VAL A 90 1.26 3.47 23.78
C VAL A 90 0.58 2.18 24.23
N GLY A 91 1.21 1.47 25.18
CA GLY A 91 0.61 0.29 25.80
C GLY A 91 -0.54 0.63 26.76
N SER A 92 -1.28 -0.39 27.22
CA SER A 92 -2.46 -0.24 28.08
C SER A 92 -2.17 0.47 29.42
N ASN A 93 -0.93 0.42 29.91
CA ASN A 93 -0.51 1.05 31.18
C ASN A 93 0.28 2.35 30.97
N GLN A 94 0.29 2.89 29.76
CA GLN A 94 1.00 4.10 29.36
C GLN A 94 0.04 5.12 28.80
N LYS A 95 0.39 6.40 28.87
CA LYS A 95 -0.33 7.52 28.27
C LYS A 95 0.58 8.24 27.28
N VAL A 96 0.00 8.83 26.26
CA VAL A 96 0.74 9.69 25.32
C VAL A 96 1.44 10.84 26.05
N THR A 97 0.84 11.33 27.15
CA THR A 97 1.40 12.38 28.01
C THR A 97 2.61 11.95 28.82
N ASP A 98 2.94 10.65 28.88
CA ASP A 98 4.16 10.17 29.53
C ASP A 98 5.42 10.47 28.69
N PHE A 99 5.24 10.95 27.46
CA PHE A 99 6.29 11.24 26.50
C PHE A 99 6.22 12.69 26.00
N GLU A 100 7.38 13.29 25.77
CA GLU A 100 7.48 14.57 25.06
C GLU A 100 7.13 14.40 23.57
N THR A 101 6.89 15.52 22.88
CA THR A 101 6.69 15.48 21.42
C THR A 101 7.92 14.92 20.72
N PRO A 102 7.80 13.82 19.95
CA PRO A 102 8.93 13.22 19.27
C PRO A 102 9.59 14.16 18.27
N THR A 103 10.90 14.02 18.11
CA THR A 103 11.64 14.66 17.03
C THR A 103 11.90 13.64 15.92
N LEU A 104 11.68 14.05 14.68
CA LEU A 104 11.94 13.23 13.49
C LEU A 104 13.17 13.78 12.74
N ASP A 105 13.99 12.88 12.20
CA ASP A 105 15.12 13.25 11.33
C ASP A 105 14.68 13.86 10.00
N VAL A 106 13.49 13.47 9.51
CA VAL A 106 12.87 13.97 8.28
C VAL A 106 11.43 14.39 8.55
N MET A 107 11.09 15.63 8.20
CA MET A 107 9.76 16.21 8.43
C MET A 107 8.82 16.12 7.22
N THR A 108 9.34 15.70 6.05
CA THR A 108 8.56 15.62 4.83
C THR A 108 8.81 14.31 4.10
N VAL A 109 7.79 13.79 3.45
CA VAL A 109 7.86 12.57 2.64
C VAL A 109 7.32 12.85 1.24
N LYS A 110 7.93 12.25 0.22
CA LYS A 110 7.42 12.26 -1.15
C LYS A 110 6.48 11.08 -1.34
N ILE A 111 5.29 11.34 -1.86
CA ILE A 111 4.30 10.33 -2.20
C ILE A 111 4.07 10.35 -3.70
N THR A 112 4.22 9.18 -4.33
CA THR A 112 3.96 8.98 -5.75
C THR A 112 2.71 8.12 -5.90
N ALA A 113 1.66 8.73 -6.48
CA ALA A 113 0.36 8.10 -6.68
C ALA A 113 -0.44 8.84 -7.78
N SER A 114 -1.63 8.36 -8.12
CA SER A 114 -2.54 9.11 -8.97
C SER A 114 -2.99 10.41 -8.29
N GLN A 115 -3.40 11.40 -9.08
CA GLN A 115 -3.86 12.69 -8.54
C GLN A 115 -5.05 12.50 -7.59
N ASN A 116 -5.96 11.56 -7.88
CA ASN A 116 -7.12 11.27 -7.04
C ASN A 116 -6.71 10.71 -5.67
N GLN A 117 -5.75 9.78 -5.64
CA GLN A 117 -5.21 9.24 -4.39
C GLN A 117 -4.51 10.34 -3.59
N LEU A 118 -3.66 11.17 -4.22
CA LEU A 118 -2.99 12.28 -3.54
C LEU A 118 -3.97 13.29 -2.95
N ASN A 119 -5.07 13.56 -3.64
CA ASN A 119 -6.13 14.47 -3.16
C ASN A 119 -6.93 13.87 -1.99
N SER A 120 -7.00 12.54 -1.89
CA SER A 120 -7.67 11.86 -0.77
C SER A 120 -6.85 11.88 0.52
N ILE A 121 -5.52 12.03 0.43
CA ILE A 121 -4.64 12.06 1.60
C ILE A 121 -4.90 13.32 2.42
N ARG A 122 -5.26 13.11 3.70
CA ARG A 122 -5.46 14.19 4.67
C ARG A 122 -4.24 14.40 5.55
N ILE A 123 -3.59 13.30 5.95
CA ILE A 123 -2.47 13.30 6.90
C ILE A 123 -1.52 12.16 6.61
N VAL A 124 -0.22 12.38 6.84
CA VAL A 124 0.80 11.34 6.87
C VAL A 124 1.36 11.25 8.28
N LYS A 125 1.34 10.06 8.86
CA LYS A 125 1.76 9.80 10.22
C LYS A 125 3.02 8.95 10.26
N ALA A 126 3.93 9.26 11.18
CA ALA A 126 5.02 8.40 11.60
C ALA A 126 4.58 7.65 12.86
N LEU A 127 4.39 6.35 12.74
CA LEU A 127 3.89 5.50 13.82
C LEU A 127 5.05 5.05 14.70
N ILE A 128 5.12 5.54 15.94
CA ILE A 128 6.20 5.29 16.88
C ILE A 128 5.67 4.40 18.00
N ASP A 129 6.16 3.17 18.09
CA ASP A 129 5.77 2.24 19.15
C ASP A 129 6.54 2.55 20.45
N CYS A 130 5.79 3.02 21.45
CA CYS A 130 6.27 3.34 22.79
C CYS A 130 5.94 2.26 23.81
N THR A 131 5.38 1.13 23.39
CA THR A 131 4.93 0.07 24.29
C THR A 131 6.07 -0.44 25.16
N GLY A 132 5.91 -0.32 26.49
CA GLY A 132 6.88 -0.79 27.48
C GLY A 132 8.14 0.07 27.62
N GLN A 133 8.25 1.19 26.92
CA GLN A 133 9.38 2.11 27.07
C GLN A 133 9.26 2.90 28.39
N ILE A 134 10.33 2.90 29.17
CA ILE A 134 10.41 3.54 30.48
C ILE A 134 11.57 4.55 30.60
N GLN A 135 12.25 4.83 29.49
CA GLN A 135 13.35 5.78 29.37
C GLN A 135 13.36 6.39 27.96
N ASP A 136 14.17 7.43 27.76
CA ASP A 136 14.39 8.02 26.45
C ASP A 136 14.86 6.95 25.45
N PHE A 137 14.35 6.96 24.24
CA PHE A 137 14.68 5.96 23.22
C PHE A 137 14.63 6.54 21.80
N GLU A 138 15.18 5.79 20.89
CA GLU A 138 15.14 6.05 19.44
C GLU A 138 14.51 4.85 18.73
N ALA A 139 13.73 5.13 17.69
CA ALA A 139 13.04 4.11 16.91
C ALA A 139 12.92 4.49 15.44
N ASN A 140 12.84 3.49 14.57
CA ASN A 140 12.43 3.68 13.19
C ASN A 140 10.91 3.62 13.12
N ALA A 141 10.28 4.74 12.76
CA ALA A 141 8.84 4.88 12.63
C ALA A 141 8.40 4.62 11.19
N ALA A 142 7.47 3.71 11.00
CA ALA A 142 6.85 3.47 9.71
C ALA A 142 5.91 4.62 9.33
N LEU A 143 5.97 5.06 8.08
CA LEU A 143 5.08 6.10 7.57
C LEU A 143 3.80 5.47 7.00
N ALA A 144 2.68 6.11 7.26
CA ALA A 144 1.39 5.76 6.71
C ALA A 144 0.57 7.00 6.34
N ALA A 145 -0.07 6.97 5.17
CA ALA A 145 -0.97 8.02 4.71
C ALA A 145 -2.42 7.66 5.04
N TYR A 146 -3.21 8.63 5.46
CA TYR A 146 -4.61 8.45 5.84
C TYR A 146 -5.51 9.48 5.16
N ASP A 147 -6.73 9.07 4.84
CA ASP A 147 -7.79 9.93 4.32
C ASP A 147 -8.51 10.72 5.44
N ALA A 148 -9.50 11.52 5.08
CA ALA A 148 -10.31 12.31 6.02
C ALA A 148 -11.18 11.45 6.96
N LYS A 149 -11.41 10.17 6.63
CA LYS A 149 -12.18 9.22 7.43
C LYS A 149 -11.28 8.37 8.36
N GLY A 150 -9.95 8.56 8.27
CA GLY A 150 -8.98 7.78 9.03
C GLY A 150 -8.63 6.43 8.40
N ASN A 151 -9.04 6.16 7.17
CA ASN A 151 -8.65 4.94 6.47
C ASN A 151 -7.25 5.11 5.87
N ARG A 152 -6.47 4.03 5.90
CA ARG A 152 -5.14 4.02 5.29
C ARG A 152 -5.26 4.10 3.76
N VAL A 153 -4.52 5.03 3.16
CA VAL A 153 -4.40 5.15 1.70
C VAL A 153 -3.15 4.38 1.25
N ASN A 154 -3.35 3.42 0.36
CA ASN A 154 -2.25 2.59 -0.14
C ASN A 154 -1.50 3.33 -1.26
N VAL A 155 -0.35 3.90 -0.91
CA VAL A 155 0.50 4.71 -1.80
C VAL A 155 1.97 4.41 -1.57
N THR A 156 2.81 4.75 -2.54
CA THR A 156 4.26 4.62 -2.41
C THR A 156 4.84 5.85 -1.72
N LEU A 157 5.47 5.65 -0.57
CA LEU A 157 6.13 6.68 0.23
C LEU A 157 7.65 6.60 0.04
N SER A 158 8.31 7.74 0.00
CA SER A 158 9.77 7.80 -0.06
C SER A 158 10.29 8.95 0.84
N PRO A 159 10.94 8.63 1.97
CA PRO A 159 11.20 7.29 2.51
C PRO A 159 9.95 6.58 3.05
N GLU A 160 10.02 5.25 3.31
CA GLU A 160 8.95 4.47 3.94
C GLU A 160 9.00 4.52 5.47
N THR A 161 10.18 4.80 6.03
CA THR A 161 10.43 4.94 7.47
C THR A 161 11.25 6.20 7.74
N VAL A 162 11.09 6.74 8.93
CA VAL A 162 11.89 7.87 9.45
C VAL A 162 12.42 7.51 10.82
N HIS A 163 13.55 8.12 11.19
CA HIS A 163 14.13 7.96 12.52
C HIS A 163 13.49 8.95 13.48
N ALA A 164 13.01 8.45 14.61
CA ALA A 164 12.35 9.22 15.66
C ALA A 164 13.11 9.11 16.98
N SER A 165 13.32 10.24 17.64
CA SER A 165 13.82 10.31 19.02
C SER A 165 12.69 10.73 19.94
N VAL A 166 12.46 9.96 21.01
CA VAL A 166 11.38 10.12 21.96
C VAL A 166 11.96 10.25 23.37
N LYS A 167 11.52 11.27 24.11
CA LYS A 167 11.90 11.49 25.50
C LYS A 167 10.71 11.29 26.41
N LEU A 168 10.97 10.81 27.62
CA LEU A 168 9.97 10.78 28.69
C LEU A 168 9.69 12.19 29.19
N ASP A 169 8.42 12.49 29.46
CA ASP A 169 8.05 13.70 30.16
C ASP A 169 8.37 13.54 31.66
N LYS A 170 9.35 14.32 32.13
CA LYS A 170 9.83 14.29 33.51
C LYS A 170 8.80 14.82 34.52
N ASN A 171 7.76 15.52 34.06
CA ASN A 171 6.73 16.09 34.94
C ASN A 171 5.67 15.06 35.36
N THR A 172 5.53 13.95 34.67
CA THR A 172 4.55 12.88 34.98
C THR A 172 5.06 11.87 36.02
N SER A 173 6.37 11.86 36.33
CA SER A 173 6.96 10.92 37.27
C SER A 173 6.91 11.40 38.76
N SER A 174 6.47 12.65 39.02
CA SER A 174 6.47 13.21 40.39
C SER A 174 5.19 12.96 41.21
N ASP A 175 4.12 12.40 40.63
CA ASP A 175 2.84 12.22 41.34
C ASP A 175 2.66 10.81 41.96
N LYS A 176 3.71 9.99 42.06
CA LYS A 176 3.62 8.63 42.66
C LYS A 176 4.34 8.43 43.99
N GLU A 177 4.93 9.46 44.55
CA GLU A 177 5.68 9.31 45.83
C GLU A 177 5.08 10.03 47.07
N ASP A 178 3.84 10.51 47.05
CA ASP A 178 3.20 11.05 48.26
C ASP A 178 1.83 10.41 48.49
N SER A 179 1.79 9.16 48.88
CA SER A 179 0.69 8.58 49.68
C SER A 179 1.16 7.31 50.42
N GLU A 180 1.88 7.52 51.51
CA GLU A 180 1.90 6.62 52.67
C GLU A 180 1.09 7.22 53.83
#